data_b3091cc024b69cd55c3f184a06709429
#
_entry.id   b3091cc024b69cd55c3f184a06709429
#
_cell.length_a   1.000
_cell.length_b   1.000
_cell.length_c   1.000
_cell.angle_alpha   90.00
_cell.angle_beta   90.00
_cell.angle_gamma   90.00
#
_symmetry.space_group_name_H-M   'P 1'
#
loop_
_entity.id
_entity.type
_entity.pdbx_description
1 polymer ?
#
loop_
_entity_poly.entity_id
_entity_poly.type
_entity_poly.pdbx_seq_one_letter_code
_entity_poly.pdbx_strand_id
1 'polypeptide(L)'
;MQRKKWLLLALIFGVVLVGGGLFLVFNPFADRSSLVSPLGNESQESKPALETWDDPAGFKFSYFKGITIDNHQEDEENYAHLELTSPDYPGKILVWMKDKVEKTLDDWVANQEGNPQVFDSELGGQPAKKMAFLSPKKMMTVGFDQEVVIIVEVFPENEWWDKAYEQIIESFELVPLEKEDKAKVNAPGAWEGSGGESGIIDEGEEIVE
;
A
#
# COMPACT_ATOMS: atom_id res chain seq x y z
N MET A 1 43.29 22.18 -15.52
CA MET A 1 41.89 22.63 -15.71
C MET A 1 40.98 22.52 -14.47
N GLN A 2 41.47 22.19 -13.27
CA GLN A 2 40.66 21.98 -12.06
C GLN A 2 40.50 23.23 -11.16
N ARG A 3 41.29 24.26 -11.30
CA ARG A 3 41.23 25.42 -10.39
C ARG A 3 40.06 26.39 -10.62
N LYS A 4 39.43 26.37 -11.80
CA LYS A 4 38.28 27.25 -12.11
C LYS A 4 36.95 26.78 -11.56
N LYS A 5 36.80 25.50 -11.20
CA LYS A 5 35.53 24.94 -10.65
C LYS A 5 35.35 25.27 -9.17
N TRP A 6 36.40 25.50 -8.43
CA TRP A 6 36.34 25.85 -7.00
C TRP A 6 35.97 27.31 -6.74
N LEU A 7 36.31 28.21 -7.65
CA LEU A 7 35.95 29.63 -7.53
C LEU A 7 34.44 29.88 -7.76
N LEU A 8 33.78 29.09 -8.57
CA LEU A 8 32.33 29.18 -8.82
C LEU A 8 31.51 28.66 -7.63
N LEU A 9 32.00 27.63 -6.92
CA LEU A 9 31.36 27.10 -5.72
C LEU A 9 31.45 28.05 -4.52
N ALA A 10 32.57 28.79 -4.38
CA ALA A 10 32.75 29.78 -3.34
C ALA A 10 31.85 31.02 -3.52
N LEU A 11 31.49 31.35 -4.76
CA LEU A 11 30.66 32.54 -5.07
C LEU A 11 29.17 32.24 -4.82
N ILE A 12 28.73 31.01 -4.96
CA ILE A 12 27.35 30.61 -4.66
C ILE A 12 27.11 30.56 -3.14
N PHE A 13 28.11 30.16 -2.33
CA PHE A 13 27.98 30.11 -0.87
C PHE A 13 28.01 31.52 -0.21
N GLY A 14 28.64 32.50 -0.85
CA GLY A 14 28.73 33.88 -0.34
C GLY A 14 27.42 34.67 -0.44
N VAL A 15 26.57 34.35 -1.40
CA VAL A 15 25.29 35.07 -1.64
C VAL A 15 24.19 34.65 -0.67
N VAL A 16 24.23 33.42 -0.15
CA VAL A 16 23.22 32.90 0.78
C VAL A 16 23.36 33.47 2.19
N LEU A 17 24.58 33.90 2.59
CA LEU A 17 24.80 34.43 3.95
C LEU A 17 24.48 35.94 4.11
N VAL A 18 24.37 36.69 3.03
CA VAL A 18 24.04 38.14 3.11
C VAL A 18 22.53 38.41 2.98
N GLY A 19 21.75 37.45 2.43
CA GLY A 19 20.29 37.57 2.27
C GLY A 19 19.47 37.19 3.51
N GLY A 20 20.06 36.52 4.50
CA GLY A 20 19.35 35.98 5.68
C GLY A 20 19.27 36.91 6.91
N GLY A 21 19.92 38.06 6.87
CA GLY A 21 20.15 38.89 8.07
C GLY A 21 19.24 40.12 8.25
N LEU A 22 18.29 40.41 7.35
CA LEU A 22 17.57 41.68 7.39
C LEU A 22 16.03 41.54 7.45
N PHE A 23 15.50 40.47 8.07
CA PHE A 23 14.02 40.31 8.17
C PHE A 23 13.50 40.22 9.62
N LEU A 24 14.24 40.75 10.59
CA LEU A 24 13.78 40.78 11.97
C LEU A 24 13.82 42.18 12.60
N VAL A 25 13.22 43.18 12.04
CA VAL A 25 12.75 44.36 12.77
C VAL A 25 11.79 45.10 11.86
N PHE A 26 10.53 44.94 12.01
CA PHE A 26 9.46 45.95 11.94
C PHE A 26 8.10 45.26 12.03
N ASN A 27 7.62 45.06 13.23
CA ASN A 27 6.23 44.81 13.47
C ASN A 27 5.65 45.95 14.34
N PRO A 28 5.20 47.04 13.79
CA PRO A 28 4.55 48.12 14.54
C PRO A 28 3.04 48.04 14.36
N PHE A 29 2.38 46.98 14.78
CA PHE A 29 0.92 47.00 15.02
C PHE A 29 0.60 46.00 16.15
N ALA A 30 0.93 46.43 17.36
CA ALA A 30 0.19 46.01 18.53
C ALA A 30 -1.07 46.91 18.63
N ASP A 31 -2.14 46.33 19.11
CA ASP A 31 -3.43 46.89 19.45
C ASP A 31 -4.43 47.14 18.32
N ARG A 32 -5.27 46.15 18.11
CA ARG A 32 -6.71 46.31 18.01
C ARG A 32 -7.42 45.12 18.67
N SER A 33 -7.66 45.29 19.95
CA SER A 33 -8.80 44.65 20.61
C SER A 33 -10.04 45.01 19.83
N SER A 34 -10.75 43.99 19.38
CA SER A 34 -12.20 43.92 19.49
C SER A 34 -12.83 43.13 18.35
N LEU A 35 -13.81 42.42 18.79
CA LEU A 35 -14.84 41.70 18.05
C LEU A 35 -14.49 40.25 17.66
N VAL A 36 -14.56 39.45 18.72
CA VAL A 36 -14.94 38.03 18.65
C VAL A 36 -16.23 37.94 17.83
N SER A 37 -16.12 37.48 16.61
CA SER A 37 -17.23 36.85 15.91
C SER A 37 -17.12 35.37 16.12
N PRO A 38 -17.98 34.75 16.94
CA PRO A 38 -18.01 33.30 17.05
C PRO A 38 -18.94 32.78 15.96
N LEU A 39 -18.44 32.55 14.78
CA LEU A 39 -19.13 31.79 13.74
C LEU A 39 -18.11 31.42 12.64
N GLY A 40 -17.05 30.73 13.01
CA GLY A 40 -16.35 29.82 12.15
C GLY A 40 -16.92 28.45 12.45
N ASN A 41 -17.93 28.00 11.72
CA ASN A 41 -18.12 26.59 11.51
C ASN A 41 -16.84 26.13 10.82
N GLU A 42 -15.83 25.74 11.58
CA GLU A 42 -14.90 24.72 11.15
C GLU A 42 -15.81 23.54 10.86
N SER A 43 -16.10 23.33 9.59
CA SER A 43 -16.57 22.03 9.12
C SER A 43 -15.54 21.07 9.64
N GLN A 44 -15.84 20.41 10.75
CA GLN A 44 -15.12 19.20 11.14
C GLN A 44 -15.32 18.27 9.95
N GLU A 45 -14.32 18.19 9.10
CA GLU A 45 -14.23 17.20 8.04
C GLU A 45 -14.29 15.88 8.81
N SER A 46 -15.49 15.30 8.88
CA SER A 46 -15.73 14.09 9.64
C SER A 46 -14.81 13.03 9.04
N LYS A 47 -13.87 12.55 9.86
CA LYS A 47 -12.96 11.47 9.43
C LYS A 47 -13.84 10.36 8.81
N PRO A 48 -13.56 9.93 7.58
CA PRO A 48 -14.38 8.92 6.92
C PRO A 48 -14.47 7.67 7.79
N ALA A 49 -15.65 7.05 7.82
CA ALA A 49 -15.83 5.78 8.52
C ALA A 49 -14.94 4.71 7.85
N LEU A 50 -14.35 3.85 8.67
CA LEU A 50 -13.46 2.79 8.22
C LEU A 50 -14.14 1.42 8.34
N GLU A 51 -13.79 0.53 7.43
CA GLU A 51 -14.07 -0.90 7.46
C GLU A 51 -12.73 -1.63 7.42
N THR A 52 -12.71 -2.91 7.78
CA THR A 52 -11.49 -3.72 7.80
C THR A 52 -11.64 -4.90 6.85
N TRP A 53 -10.63 -5.13 6.03
CA TRP A 53 -10.44 -6.35 5.26
C TRP A 53 -9.47 -7.26 5.99
N ASP A 54 -9.81 -8.54 6.09
CA ASP A 54 -8.98 -9.61 6.65
C ASP A 54 -8.84 -10.69 5.58
N ASP A 55 -7.63 -10.85 5.07
CA ASP A 55 -7.35 -11.71 3.91
C ASP A 55 -6.82 -13.07 4.34
N PRO A 56 -7.36 -14.17 3.77
CA PRO A 56 -6.87 -15.52 4.06
C PRO A 56 -5.37 -15.73 3.75
N ALA A 57 -4.76 -14.91 2.90
CA ALA A 57 -3.34 -14.93 2.61
C ALA A 57 -2.46 -14.41 3.76
N GLY A 58 -3.06 -13.93 4.86
CA GLY A 58 -2.35 -13.55 6.09
C GLY A 58 -2.00 -12.08 6.18
N PHE A 59 -2.88 -11.21 5.74
CA PHE A 59 -2.78 -9.77 5.98
C PHE A 59 -4.15 -9.15 6.23
N LYS A 60 -4.16 -7.98 6.84
CA LYS A 60 -5.36 -7.15 7.02
C LYS A 60 -5.04 -5.68 6.87
N PHE A 61 -6.05 -4.87 6.53
CA PHE A 61 -5.96 -3.42 6.48
C PHE A 61 -7.32 -2.75 6.68
N SER A 62 -7.31 -1.47 7.01
CA SER A 62 -8.52 -0.64 7.11
C SER A 62 -8.67 0.23 5.86
N TYR A 63 -9.90 0.35 5.38
CA TYR A 63 -10.24 1.11 4.18
C TYR A 63 -11.49 1.97 4.40
N PHE A 64 -11.70 2.97 3.55
CA PHE A 64 -12.85 3.86 3.66
C PHE A 64 -14.15 3.14 3.33
N LYS A 65 -15.14 3.30 4.19
CA LYS A 65 -16.49 2.82 3.92
C LYS A 65 -17.02 3.35 2.59
N GLY A 66 -17.63 2.48 1.80
CA GLY A 66 -18.10 2.77 0.44
C GLY A 66 -17.13 2.36 -0.67
N ILE A 67 -15.94 1.84 -0.33
CA ILE A 67 -15.10 1.09 -1.25
C ILE A 67 -15.70 -0.31 -1.40
N THR A 68 -15.79 -0.77 -2.65
CA THR A 68 -16.10 -2.16 -3.00
C THR A 68 -14.81 -2.90 -3.25
N ILE A 69 -14.65 -4.07 -2.65
CA ILE A 69 -13.49 -4.94 -2.85
C ILE A 69 -13.93 -6.13 -3.70
N ASP A 70 -13.29 -6.30 -4.85
CA ASP A 70 -13.36 -7.51 -5.64
C ASP A 70 -12.14 -8.37 -5.32
N ASN A 71 -12.39 -9.54 -4.77
CA ASN A 71 -11.36 -10.54 -4.51
C ASN A 71 -11.39 -11.54 -5.67
N HIS A 72 -10.43 -11.41 -6.57
CA HIS A 72 -10.30 -12.23 -7.76
C HIS A 72 -9.95 -13.68 -7.42
N GLN A 73 -10.93 -14.42 -6.89
CA GLN A 73 -10.75 -15.83 -6.50
C GLN A 73 -10.41 -16.76 -7.68
N GLU A 74 -10.65 -16.31 -8.90
CA GLU A 74 -10.26 -16.99 -10.14
C GLU A 74 -8.76 -16.87 -10.45
N ASP A 75 -8.03 -16.01 -9.75
CA ASP A 75 -6.60 -15.84 -9.89
C ASP A 75 -5.86 -16.91 -9.07
N GLU A 76 -5.47 -17.99 -9.74
CA GLU A 76 -4.75 -19.11 -9.13
C GLU A 76 -3.23 -18.88 -9.06
N GLU A 77 -2.71 -17.80 -9.66
CA GLU A 77 -1.28 -17.52 -9.74
C GLU A 77 -0.78 -16.70 -8.54
N ASN A 78 -1.69 -15.95 -7.87
CA ASN A 78 -1.38 -15.08 -6.75
C ASN A 78 -2.04 -15.60 -5.46
N TYR A 79 -1.39 -15.35 -4.33
CA TYR A 79 -1.98 -15.66 -3.01
C TYR A 79 -3.12 -14.71 -2.67
N ALA A 80 -3.02 -13.46 -3.10
CA ALA A 80 -4.09 -12.47 -3.06
C ALA A 80 -4.04 -11.56 -4.28
N HIS A 81 -5.23 -11.24 -4.80
CA HIS A 81 -5.46 -10.26 -5.85
C HIS A 81 -6.76 -9.52 -5.53
N LEU A 82 -6.64 -8.30 -5.02
CA LEU A 82 -7.78 -7.46 -4.67
C LEU A 82 -7.84 -6.25 -5.57
N GLU A 83 -9.02 -5.93 -6.09
CA GLU A 83 -9.31 -4.67 -6.75
C GLU A 83 -10.31 -3.87 -5.89
N LEU A 84 -9.88 -2.69 -5.43
CA LEU A 84 -10.69 -1.77 -4.63
C LEU A 84 -11.19 -0.66 -5.53
N THR A 85 -12.50 -0.50 -5.63
CA THR A 85 -13.17 0.51 -6.44
C THR A 85 -14.19 1.29 -5.64
N SER A 86 -14.64 2.44 -6.14
CA SER A 86 -15.72 3.22 -5.55
C SER A 86 -16.68 3.68 -6.64
N PRO A 87 -18.01 3.58 -6.41
CA PRO A 87 -18.99 4.11 -7.34
C PRO A 87 -18.98 5.64 -7.43
N ASP A 88 -18.50 6.33 -6.37
CA ASP A 88 -18.53 7.78 -6.24
C ASP A 88 -17.24 8.45 -6.72
N TYR A 89 -16.12 7.71 -6.74
CA TYR A 89 -14.80 8.25 -7.04
C TYR A 89 -14.11 7.41 -8.10
N PRO A 90 -13.87 7.93 -9.32
CA PRO A 90 -13.10 7.23 -10.34
C PRO A 90 -11.65 7.01 -9.88
N GLY A 91 -11.10 5.84 -10.24
CA GLY A 91 -9.79 5.36 -9.79
C GLY A 91 -9.90 4.00 -9.13
N LYS A 92 -8.77 3.46 -8.72
CA LYS A 92 -8.72 2.17 -8.01
C LYS A 92 -7.43 1.95 -7.22
N ILE A 93 -7.49 0.99 -6.31
CA ILE A 93 -6.32 0.40 -5.66
C ILE A 93 -6.28 -1.09 -5.98
N LEU A 94 -5.09 -1.60 -6.24
CA LEU A 94 -4.83 -3.03 -6.38
C LEU A 94 -3.93 -3.49 -5.23
N VAL A 95 -4.23 -4.65 -4.66
CA VAL A 95 -3.38 -5.30 -3.66
C VAL A 95 -3.04 -6.69 -4.16
N TRP A 96 -1.75 -6.99 -4.19
CA TRP A 96 -1.22 -8.26 -4.65
C TRP A 96 -0.35 -8.89 -3.59
N MET A 97 -0.44 -10.19 -3.44
CA MET A 97 0.53 -11.01 -2.74
C MET A 97 0.89 -12.20 -3.64
N LYS A 98 2.16 -12.34 -3.95
CA LYS A 98 2.66 -13.39 -4.85
C LYS A 98 4.08 -13.82 -4.51
N ASP A 99 4.56 -14.87 -5.17
CA ASP A 99 5.94 -15.34 -5.00
C ASP A 99 6.95 -14.25 -5.30
N LYS A 100 7.96 -14.16 -4.46
CA LYS A 100 9.10 -13.27 -4.61
C LYS A 100 10.10 -13.90 -5.59
N VAL A 101 10.41 -13.18 -6.66
CA VAL A 101 11.41 -13.59 -7.66
C VAL A 101 12.76 -12.92 -7.36
N GLU A 102 12.75 -11.65 -7.01
CA GLU A 102 13.94 -10.87 -6.69
C GLU A 102 14.41 -11.14 -5.26
N LYS A 103 15.73 -11.04 -5.06
CA LYS A 103 16.34 -11.29 -3.75
C LYS A 103 16.20 -10.10 -2.80
N THR A 104 16.20 -8.88 -3.34
CA THR A 104 16.12 -7.65 -2.57
C THR A 104 15.07 -6.69 -3.14
N LEU A 105 14.56 -5.79 -2.28
CA LEU A 105 13.68 -4.71 -2.72
C LEU A 105 14.36 -3.79 -3.74
N ASP A 106 15.66 -3.57 -3.62
CA ASP A 106 16.40 -2.73 -4.56
C ASP A 106 16.52 -3.39 -5.94
N ASP A 107 16.70 -4.72 -6.01
CA ASP A 107 16.65 -5.47 -7.27
C ASP A 107 15.24 -5.39 -7.89
N TRP A 108 14.21 -5.51 -7.07
CA TRP A 108 12.84 -5.40 -7.53
C TRP A 108 12.53 -4.01 -8.10
N VAL A 109 12.95 -2.95 -7.40
CA VAL A 109 12.82 -1.56 -7.87
C VAL A 109 13.59 -1.32 -9.17
N ALA A 110 14.80 -1.87 -9.31
CA ALA A 110 15.63 -1.71 -10.51
C ALA A 110 14.98 -2.33 -11.76
N ASN A 111 14.12 -3.33 -11.58
CA ASN A 111 13.38 -3.99 -12.66
C ASN A 111 12.09 -3.24 -13.05
N GLN A 112 11.72 -2.15 -12.34
CA GLN A 112 10.53 -1.39 -12.68
C GLN A 112 10.75 -0.47 -13.88
N GLU A 113 9.86 -0.53 -14.85
CA GLU A 113 9.84 0.39 -15.98
C GLU A 113 9.28 1.77 -15.55
N GLY A 114 9.58 2.82 -16.35
CA GLY A 114 8.99 4.16 -16.15
C GLY A 114 9.79 5.09 -15.24
N ASN A 115 10.96 4.67 -14.74
CA ASN A 115 11.88 5.49 -13.93
C ASN A 115 11.17 6.25 -12.78
N PRO A 116 10.54 5.54 -11.82
CA PRO A 116 9.80 6.16 -10.73
C PRO A 116 10.70 6.94 -9.77
N GLN A 117 10.12 7.90 -9.06
CA GLN A 117 10.75 8.42 -7.85
C GLN A 117 10.57 7.39 -6.73
N VAL A 118 11.67 7.04 -6.06
CA VAL A 118 11.70 5.96 -5.04
C VAL A 118 11.97 6.55 -3.67
N PHE A 119 11.22 6.10 -2.68
CA PHE A 119 11.33 6.51 -1.28
C PHE A 119 11.36 5.26 -0.39
N ASP A 120 12.10 5.32 0.71
CA ASP A 120 11.99 4.32 1.76
C ASP A 120 10.63 4.44 2.44
N SER A 121 10.04 3.30 2.78
CA SER A 121 8.71 3.18 3.39
C SER A 121 8.65 1.97 4.30
N GLU A 122 7.48 1.72 4.86
CA GLU A 122 7.16 0.55 5.66
C GLU A 122 5.80 -0.01 5.21
N LEU A 123 5.64 -1.33 5.24
CA LEU A 123 4.38 -2.02 4.96
C LEU A 123 4.25 -3.22 5.90
N GLY A 124 3.21 -3.23 6.72
CA GLY A 124 2.99 -4.32 7.69
C GLY A 124 4.12 -4.52 8.69
N GLY A 125 4.82 -3.44 9.09
CA GLY A 125 5.97 -3.51 9.99
C GLY A 125 7.27 -3.99 9.34
N GLN A 126 7.29 -4.18 8.01
CA GLN A 126 8.46 -4.59 7.25
C GLN A 126 9.00 -3.42 6.42
N PRO A 127 10.34 -3.35 6.18
CA PRO A 127 10.90 -2.39 5.24
C PRO A 127 10.25 -2.52 3.86
N ALA A 128 9.91 -1.39 3.26
CA ALA A 128 9.24 -1.30 1.98
C ALA A 128 9.82 -0.18 1.12
N LYS A 129 9.48 -0.16 -0.16
CA LYS A 129 9.78 0.93 -1.10
C LYS A 129 8.49 1.50 -1.64
N LYS A 130 8.35 2.83 -1.54
CA LYS A 130 7.26 3.57 -2.17
C LYS A 130 7.75 4.20 -3.45
N MET A 131 7.02 4.02 -4.54
CA MET A 131 7.37 4.53 -5.85
C MET A 131 6.28 5.41 -6.41
N ALA A 132 6.66 6.55 -6.98
CA ALA A 132 5.75 7.45 -7.67
C ALA A 132 6.10 7.49 -9.17
N PHE A 133 5.11 7.17 -10.00
CA PHE A 133 5.19 7.17 -11.46
C PHE A 133 4.44 8.37 -12.02
N LEU A 134 4.99 8.99 -13.06
CA LEU A 134 4.39 10.16 -13.69
C LEU A 134 3.52 9.81 -14.91
N SER A 135 3.86 8.72 -15.60
CA SER A 135 3.15 8.32 -16.82
C SER A 135 3.15 6.78 -16.97
N PRO A 136 2.03 6.10 -16.74
CA PRO A 136 0.80 6.63 -16.16
C PRO A 136 1.01 7.13 -14.72
N LYS A 137 0.19 8.09 -14.28
CA LYS A 137 0.22 8.53 -12.87
C LYS A 137 -0.24 7.37 -11.98
N LYS A 138 0.66 6.86 -11.15
CA LYS A 138 0.36 5.85 -10.13
C LYS A 138 1.35 5.94 -8.98
N MET A 139 0.94 5.45 -7.82
CA MET A 139 1.84 5.19 -6.70
C MET A 139 1.79 3.70 -6.36
N MET A 140 2.89 3.20 -5.85
CA MET A 140 3.03 1.79 -5.50
C MET A 140 3.91 1.69 -4.25
N THR A 141 3.47 0.88 -3.28
CA THR A 141 4.32 0.45 -2.17
C THR A 141 4.55 -1.04 -2.28
N VAL A 142 5.81 -1.46 -2.19
CA VAL A 142 6.21 -2.86 -2.24
C VAL A 142 6.99 -3.23 -1.00
N GLY A 143 6.61 -4.33 -0.38
CA GLY A 143 7.31 -4.94 0.75
C GLY A 143 7.57 -6.43 0.50
N PHE A 144 8.56 -6.98 1.19
CA PHE A 144 8.85 -8.41 1.19
C PHE A 144 8.56 -9.00 2.56
N ASP A 145 7.89 -10.14 2.58
CA ASP A 145 7.77 -10.99 3.76
C ASP A 145 8.14 -12.42 3.40
N GLN A 146 9.21 -12.96 3.99
CA GLN A 146 9.74 -14.30 3.70
C GLN A 146 9.93 -14.51 2.18
N GLU A 147 9.12 -15.38 1.58
CA GLU A 147 9.19 -15.77 0.17
C GLU A 147 8.15 -15.06 -0.71
N VAL A 148 7.43 -14.08 -0.14
CA VAL A 148 6.40 -13.35 -0.88
C VAL A 148 6.75 -11.89 -1.09
N VAL A 149 6.24 -11.31 -2.18
CA VAL A 149 6.18 -9.88 -2.43
C VAL A 149 4.74 -9.40 -2.27
N ILE A 150 4.59 -8.31 -1.52
CA ILE A 150 3.32 -7.62 -1.30
C ILE A 150 3.38 -6.29 -2.03
N ILE A 151 2.38 -6.02 -2.86
CA ILE A 151 2.31 -4.81 -3.68
C ILE A 151 0.97 -4.15 -3.44
N VAL A 152 0.98 -2.89 -3.02
CA VAL A 152 -0.21 -2.03 -2.98
C VAL A 152 -0.01 -0.93 -4.01
N GLU A 153 -0.89 -0.87 -5.00
CA GLU A 153 -0.78 0.03 -6.14
C GLU A 153 -2.04 0.89 -6.25
N VAL A 154 -1.90 2.21 -6.39
CA VAL A 154 -3.03 3.11 -6.60
C VAL A 154 -2.92 3.82 -7.94
N PHE A 155 -4.05 3.91 -8.62
CA PHE A 155 -4.26 4.70 -9.84
C PHE A 155 -5.17 5.90 -9.48
N PRO A 156 -4.59 6.99 -8.95
CA PRO A 156 -5.38 8.07 -8.41
C PRO A 156 -5.85 9.00 -9.54
N GLU A 157 -7.16 9.13 -9.67
CA GLU A 157 -7.78 10.16 -10.52
C GLU A 157 -8.10 11.44 -9.72
N ASN A 158 -8.08 11.35 -8.38
CA ASN A 158 -8.32 12.45 -7.45
C ASN A 158 -7.62 12.22 -6.09
N GLU A 159 -7.59 13.25 -5.25
CA GLU A 159 -6.97 13.22 -3.92
C GLU A 159 -7.63 12.26 -2.93
N TRP A 160 -8.87 11.85 -3.17
CA TRP A 160 -9.57 10.90 -2.31
C TRP A 160 -8.87 9.53 -2.34
N TRP A 161 -8.44 9.09 -3.54
CA TRP A 161 -7.69 7.84 -3.69
C TRP A 161 -6.29 7.92 -3.09
N ASP A 162 -5.64 9.09 -3.12
CA ASP A 162 -4.36 9.28 -2.43
C ASP A 162 -4.53 9.07 -0.93
N LYS A 163 -5.60 9.63 -0.32
CA LYS A 163 -5.92 9.44 1.10
C LYS A 163 -6.33 7.98 1.42
N ALA A 164 -7.10 7.34 0.56
CA ALA A 164 -7.50 5.95 0.73
C ALA A 164 -6.28 5.00 0.70
N TYR A 165 -5.35 5.25 -0.21
CA TYR A 165 -4.11 4.51 -0.31
C TYR A 165 -3.24 4.67 0.95
N GLU A 166 -3.01 5.90 1.42
CA GLU A 166 -2.25 6.13 2.65
C GLU A 166 -2.92 5.44 3.85
N GLN A 167 -4.25 5.47 3.95
CA GLN A 167 -4.99 4.78 5.02
C GLN A 167 -4.73 3.26 5.00
N ILE A 168 -4.69 2.65 3.81
CA ILE A 168 -4.38 1.22 3.66
C ILE A 168 -2.94 0.95 4.08
N ILE A 169 -1.96 1.72 3.58
CA ILE A 169 -0.54 1.55 3.92
C ILE A 169 -0.30 1.67 5.42
N GLU A 170 -0.86 2.71 6.06
CA GLU A 170 -0.69 2.97 7.49
C GLU A 170 -1.32 1.90 8.38
N SER A 171 -2.39 1.26 7.92
CA SER A 171 -3.12 0.24 8.66
C SER A 171 -2.81 -1.19 8.25
N PHE A 172 -1.92 -1.37 7.27
CA PHE A 172 -1.55 -2.70 6.78
C PHE A 172 -0.83 -3.49 7.87
N GLU A 173 -1.29 -4.70 8.11
CA GLU A 173 -0.73 -5.59 9.13
C GLU A 173 -0.58 -6.99 8.55
N LEU A 174 0.58 -7.60 8.76
CA LEU A 174 0.81 -9.02 8.45
C LEU A 174 0.32 -9.87 9.62
N VAL A 175 -0.54 -10.82 9.31
CA VAL A 175 -1.11 -11.75 10.29
C VAL A 175 -0.40 -13.09 10.12
N PRO A 176 0.29 -13.60 11.15
CA PRO A 176 0.91 -14.90 11.06
C PRO A 176 -0.14 -15.99 10.83
N LEU A 177 -0.01 -16.73 9.73
CA LEU A 177 -0.85 -17.89 9.47
C LEU A 177 -0.51 -18.99 10.48
N GLU A 178 -1.50 -19.57 11.14
CA GLU A 178 -1.31 -20.78 11.93
C GLU A 178 -0.82 -21.92 11.02
N LYS A 179 -0.07 -22.87 11.58
CA LYS A 179 0.59 -23.92 10.78
C LYS A 179 -0.38 -24.77 9.94
N GLU A 180 -1.65 -24.87 10.38
CA GLU A 180 -2.69 -25.60 9.66
C GLU A 180 -3.18 -24.87 8.41
N ASP A 181 -3.16 -23.55 8.43
CA ASP A 181 -3.61 -22.72 7.30
C ASP A 181 -2.52 -22.61 6.22
N LYS A 182 -1.23 -22.68 6.60
CA LYS A 182 -0.12 -22.71 5.63
C LYS A 182 -0.19 -23.91 4.68
N ALA A 183 -0.74 -25.04 5.14
CA ALA A 183 -0.90 -26.22 4.29
C ALA A 183 -2.02 -26.05 3.24
N LYS A 184 -3.00 -25.18 3.49
CA LYS A 184 -4.11 -24.91 2.57
C LYS A 184 -3.74 -23.88 1.51
N VAL A 185 -2.91 -22.89 1.88
CA VAL A 185 -2.47 -21.81 0.97
C VAL A 185 -1.41 -22.31 -0.03
N ASN A 186 -0.59 -23.32 0.35
CA ASN A 186 0.51 -23.82 -0.47
C ASN A 186 0.14 -25.02 -1.38
N ALA A 187 -1.14 -25.34 -1.55
CA ALA A 187 -1.57 -26.39 -2.46
C ALA A 187 -2.20 -25.77 -3.72
N PRO A 188 -1.45 -25.57 -4.81
CA PRO A 188 -2.10 -25.25 -6.08
C PRO A 188 -3.04 -26.41 -6.44
N GLY A 189 -4.36 -26.13 -6.42
CA GLY A 189 -5.40 -27.07 -6.83
C GLY A 189 -6.08 -27.89 -5.73
N ALA A 190 -5.92 -27.64 -4.45
CA ALA A 190 -6.63 -28.36 -3.40
C ALA A 190 -8.03 -27.79 -3.10
N TRP A 191 -8.87 -27.67 -4.11
CA TRP A 191 -10.31 -27.60 -3.93
C TRP A 191 -10.90 -29.01 -4.03
N GLU A 192 -10.69 -29.85 -3.02
CA GLU A 192 -11.51 -31.06 -2.90
C GLU A 192 -12.85 -30.67 -2.26
N GLY A 193 -13.86 -30.65 -3.11
CA GLY A 193 -15.26 -30.48 -2.72
C GLY A 193 -15.63 -31.46 -1.61
N SER A 194 -16.03 -30.91 -0.48
CA SER A 194 -16.78 -31.59 0.56
C SER A 194 -18.10 -32.08 -0.05
N GLY A 195 -18.18 -33.38 -0.30
CA GLY A 195 -19.44 -34.00 -0.65
C GLY A 195 -19.26 -35.39 -1.21
N GLY A 196 -19.43 -36.41 -0.40
CA GLY A 196 -19.53 -37.76 -0.91
C GLY A 196 -19.43 -38.79 0.21
N GLU A 197 -20.57 -39.06 0.81
CA GLU A 197 -20.82 -40.19 1.69
C GLU A 197 -20.21 -41.49 1.16
N SER A 198 -19.35 -42.09 1.94
CA SER A 198 -18.86 -43.43 1.73
C SER A 198 -19.94 -44.45 2.03
N GLY A 199 -20.57 -44.95 1.01
CA GLY A 199 -21.27 -46.21 1.08
C GLY A 199 -20.26 -47.36 1.20
N ILE A 200 -20.15 -47.91 2.37
CA ILE A 200 -19.54 -49.24 2.60
C ILE A 200 -20.50 -50.24 1.99
N ILE A 201 -20.06 -50.93 0.94
CA ILE A 201 -20.69 -52.17 0.52
C ILE A 201 -19.68 -53.25 0.82
N ASP A 202 -19.97 -53.93 1.93
CA ASP A 202 -19.46 -55.22 2.32
C ASP A 202 -20.29 -56.29 1.55
N GLU A 203 -19.66 -57.03 0.69
CA GLU A 203 -20.13 -58.34 0.19
C GLU A 203 -18.85 -59.15 -0.08
N GLY A 204 -18.46 -60.06 0.73
CA GLY A 204 -19.14 -61.30 1.10
C GLY A 204 -18.81 -62.35 0.08
N GLU A 205 -17.75 -63.08 0.37
CA GLU A 205 -17.50 -64.50 0.09
C GLU A 205 -18.42 -65.21 -0.89
N GLU A 206 -17.82 -65.98 -1.78
CA GLU A 206 -18.13 -67.44 -1.89
C GLU A 206 -16.99 -68.18 -2.55
N ILE A 207 -16.41 -69.08 -1.74
CA ILE A 207 -15.58 -70.21 -2.20
C ILE A 207 -16.50 -71.34 -2.57
N VAL A 208 -16.42 -71.87 -3.75
CA VAL A 208 -16.84 -73.27 -4.03
C VAL A 208 -15.94 -73.88 -5.12
N GLU A 209 -15.25 -74.92 -4.70
CA GLU A 209 -14.72 -76.15 -5.34
C GLU A 209 -14.05 -76.05 -6.73
#